data_19b249457873cee19ced96f4147aaf0c
#
_entry.id   19b249457873cee19ced96f4147aaf0c
#
_cell.length_a   1.000
_cell.length_b   1.000
_cell.length_c   1.000
_cell.angle_alpha   90.00
_cell.angle_beta   90.00
_cell.angle_gamma   90.00
#
_symmetry.space_group_name_H-M   'P 1'
#
loop_
_entity.id
_entity.type
_entity.pdbx_description
1 polymer ?
#
loop_
_entity_poly.entity_id
_entity_poly.type
_entity_poly.pdbx_seq_one_letter_code
_entity_poly.pdbx_strand_id
1 'polypeptide(L)'
;MPKKELTQGIIETYIHPNKKIGAMVELLCETDFVARTEEFKKLAHELCLQIAAMNPKKTSLMRQPWIRDETKTIKDLIDEYIAKLGEDIVIKKFVRYEI
;
A
#
# COMPACT_ATOMS: atom_id res chain seq x y z
N MET A 1 -20.31 3.22 16.95
CA MET A 1 -19.21 2.27 17.21
C MET A 1 -17.89 2.97 16.92
N PRO A 2 -16.96 2.93 17.86
CA PRO A 2 -15.64 3.49 17.57
C PRO A 2 -14.99 2.69 16.44
N LYS A 3 -14.29 3.39 15.57
CA LYS A 3 -13.52 2.75 14.53
C LYS A 3 -12.39 1.96 15.17
N LYS A 4 -12.15 0.76 14.64
CA LYS A 4 -11.03 -0.05 15.07
C LYS A 4 -9.73 0.67 14.75
N GLU A 5 -8.91 0.91 15.75
CA GLU A 5 -7.61 1.51 15.54
C GLU A 5 -6.60 0.44 15.18
N LEU A 6 -5.98 0.58 14.00
CA LEU A 6 -4.98 -0.37 13.55
C LEU A 6 -3.61 0.12 14.01
N THR A 7 -2.91 -0.74 14.75
CA THR A 7 -1.59 -0.40 15.31
C THR A 7 -0.49 -1.34 14.83
N GLN A 8 -0.83 -2.38 14.08
CA GLN A 8 0.13 -3.32 13.52
C GLN A 8 0.30 -3.06 12.03
N GLY A 9 1.44 -3.41 11.48
CA GLY A 9 1.69 -3.22 10.07
C GLY A 9 3.16 -3.24 9.75
N ILE A 10 3.48 -2.75 8.55
CA ILE A 10 4.88 -2.66 8.10
C ILE A 10 5.11 -1.34 7.40
N ILE A 11 6.38 -0.99 7.32
CA ILE A 11 6.86 0.09 6.46
C ILE A 11 7.60 -0.59 5.30
N GLU A 12 7.16 -0.30 4.07
CA GLU A 12 7.81 -0.83 2.89
C GLU A 12 8.40 0.33 2.10
N THR A 13 9.51 0.06 1.42
CA THR A 13 10.18 1.05 0.59
C THR A 13 10.47 0.46 -0.79
N TYR A 14 10.57 1.35 -1.77
CA TYR A 14 11.04 1.02 -3.10
C TYR A 14 11.94 2.14 -3.60
N ILE A 15 13.14 1.77 -4.05
CA ILE A 15 14.05 2.71 -4.69
C ILE A 15 14.24 2.24 -6.11
N HIS A 16 13.90 3.11 -7.06
CA HIS A 16 14.05 2.80 -8.47
C HIS A 16 15.53 2.56 -8.82
N PRO A 17 15.84 1.66 -9.76
CA PRO A 17 17.25 1.35 -10.09
C PRO A 17 18.12 2.55 -10.44
N ASN A 18 17.53 3.62 -11.01
CA ASN A 18 18.29 4.85 -11.33
C ASN A 18 18.66 5.67 -10.08
N LYS A 19 18.19 5.28 -8.89
CA LYS A 19 18.44 5.94 -7.60
C LYS A 19 17.87 7.35 -7.51
N LYS A 20 16.93 7.71 -8.37
CA LYS A 20 16.38 9.07 -8.44
C LYS A 20 14.92 9.15 -8.04
N ILE A 21 14.27 8.01 -7.84
CA ILE A 21 12.86 7.95 -7.39
C ILE A 21 12.78 6.95 -6.26
N GLY A 22 12.12 7.34 -5.18
CA GLY A 22 11.88 6.45 -4.04
C GLY A 22 10.50 6.64 -3.48
N ALA A 23 9.94 5.56 -2.93
CA ALA A 23 8.63 5.58 -2.28
C ALA A 23 8.70 4.80 -0.97
N MET A 24 7.90 5.24 0.00
CA MET A 24 7.78 4.57 1.29
C MET A 24 6.31 4.60 1.68
N VAL A 25 5.79 3.48 2.19
CA VAL A 25 4.40 3.37 2.62
C VAL A 25 4.32 2.77 4.01
N GLU A 26 3.44 3.32 4.85
CA GLU A 26 3.04 2.69 6.11
C GLU A 26 1.71 2.00 5.88
N LEU A 27 1.72 0.67 5.88
CA LEU A 27 0.54 -0.15 5.66
C LEU A 27 0.18 -0.84 6.97
N LEU A 28 -1.06 -0.63 7.43
CA LEU A 28 -1.53 -1.15 8.71
C LEU A 28 -2.53 -2.28 8.51
N CYS A 29 -2.54 -3.20 9.45
CA CYS A 29 -3.52 -4.28 9.56
C CYS A 29 -3.86 -4.51 11.04
N GLU A 30 -4.65 -5.54 11.33
CA GLU A 30 -5.15 -5.76 12.69
C GLU A 30 -4.15 -6.48 13.58
N THR A 31 -3.38 -7.45 13.03
CA THR A 31 -2.48 -8.27 13.83
C THR A 31 -1.06 -8.30 13.25
N ASP A 32 -0.09 -8.49 14.13
CA ASP A 32 1.29 -8.71 13.73
C ASP A 32 1.43 -10.00 12.91
N PHE A 33 0.57 -10.98 13.17
CA PHE A 33 0.57 -12.23 12.41
C PHE A 33 0.37 -11.95 10.91
N VAL A 34 -0.65 -11.16 10.55
CA VAL A 34 -0.91 -10.80 9.15
C VAL A 34 0.18 -9.91 8.61
N ALA A 35 0.69 -8.98 9.41
CA ALA A 35 1.77 -8.07 8.98
C ALA A 35 3.02 -8.82 8.52
N ARG A 36 3.26 -10.02 9.05
CA ARG A 36 4.44 -10.83 8.70
C ARG A 36 4.22 -11.75 7.50
N THR A 37 3.01 -11.83 6.95
CA THR A 37 2.76 -12.71 5.80
C THR A 37 3.40 -12.17 4.54
N GLU A 38 3.74 -13.08 3.62
CA GLU A 38 4.28 -12.69 2.33
C GLU A 38 3.24 -11.92 1.52
N GLU A 39 1.95 -12.28 1.62
CA GLU A 39 0.87 -11.59 0.94
C GLU A 39 0.79 -10.12 1.35
N PHE A 40 0.88 -9.85 2.65
CA PHE A 40 0.82 -8.47 3.15
C PHE A 40 2.02 -7.65 2.66
N LYS A 41 3.21 -8.25 2.71
CA LYS A 41 4.44 -7.62 2.20
C LYS A 41 4.35 -7.35 0.71
N LYS A 42 3.77 -8.28 -0.04
CA LYS A 42 3.56 -8.13 -1.49
C LYS A 42 2.64 -6.96 -1.79
N LEU A 43 1.54 -6.83 -1.03
CA LEU A 43 0.64 -5.68 -1.19
C LEU A 43 1.39 -4.37 -0.94
N ALA A 44 2.14 -4.29 0.15
CA ALA A 44 2.90 -3.08 0.48
C ALA A 44 3.89 -2.74 -0.63
N HIS A 45 4.56 -3.74 -1.19
CA HIS A 45 5.49 -3.54 -2.30
C HIS A 45 4.78 -3.01 -3.56
N GLU A 46 3.62 -3.58 -3.90
CA GLU A 46 2.83 -3.11 -5.05
C GLU A 46 2.39 -1.66 -4.86
N LEU A 47 2.04 -1.28 -3.63
CA LEU A 47 1.68 0.11 -3.35
C LEU A 47 2.87 1.05 -3.55
N CYS A 48 4.07 0.64 -3.14
CA CYS A 48 5.28 1.44 -3.37
C CYS A 48 5.58 1.60 -4.86
N LEU A 49 5.39 0.54 -5.65
CA LEU A 49 5.58 0.61 -7.11
C LEU A 49 4.58 1.58 -7.73
N GLN A 50 3.32 1.53 -7.31
CA GLN A 50 2.28 2.43 -7.81
C GLN A 50 2.63 3.88 -7.49
N ILE A 51 3.04 4.15 -6.25
CA ILE A 51 3.40 5.51 -5.81
C ILE A 51 4.60 6.02 -6.61
N ALA A 52 5.62 5.20 -6.77
CA ALA A 52 6.81 5.59 -7.52
C ALA A 52 6.50 5.89 -8.99
N ALA A 53 5.65 5.06 -9.62
CA ALA A 53 5.33 5.18 -11.04
C ALA A 53 4.38 6.33 -11.33
N MET A 54 3.38 6.56 -10.47
CA MET A 54 2.25 7.44 -10.80
C MET A 54 2.25 8.76 -10.04
N ASN A 55 3.13 8.93 -9.06
CA ASN A 55 3.22 10.15 -8.24
C ASN A 55 1.84 10.65 -7.78
N PRO A 56 1.05 9.81 -7.08
CA PRO A 56 -0.29 10.21 -6.69
C PRO A 56 -0.30 11.26 -5.60
N LYS A 57 -1.30 12.12 -5.62
CA LYS A 57 -1.60 12.97 -4.46
C LYS A 57 -2.17 12.08 -3.36
N LYS A 58 -2.01 12.49 -2.09
CA LYS A 58 -2.47 11.70 -0.94
C LYS A 58 -3.95 11.31 -1.04
N THR A 59 -4.78 12.17 -1.64
CA THR A 59 -6.22 11.95 -1.74
C THR A 59 -6.64 11.14 -2.96
N SER A 60 -5.72 10.84 -3.89
CA SER A 60 -6.05 10.22 -5.16
C SER A 60 -5.54 8.80 -5.34
N LEU A 61 -4.61 8.33 -4.49
CA LEU A 61 -4.00 7.02 -4.65
C LEU A 61 -5.05 5.91 -4.75
N MET A 62 -6.04 5.91 -3.86
CA MET A 62 -7.05 4.84 -3.80
C MET A 62 -7.91 4.78 -5.07
N ARG A 63 -8.01 5.87 -5.80
CA ARG A 63 -8.83 5.95 -7.02
C ARG A 63 -8.05 5.70 -8.29
N GLN A 64 -6.72 5.62 -8.21
CA GLN A 64 -5.91 5.38 -9.40
C GLN A 64 -6.11 3.96 -9.92
N PRO A 65 -6.13 3.78 -11.24
CA PRO A 65 -6.05 2.43 -11.82
C PRO A 65 -4.72 1.80 -11.41
N TRP A 66 -4.76 0.52 -11.06
CA TRP A 66 -3.55 -0.20 -10.69
C TRP A 66 -2.68 -0.41 -11.93
N ILE A 67 -1.38 -0.10 -11.83
CA ILE A 67 -0.48 -0.14 -12.98
C ILE A 67 -0.34 -1.56 -13.58
N ARG A 68 -0.61 -2.61 -12.80
CA ARG A 68 -0.54 -3.99 -13.30
C ARG A 68 -1.85 -4.48 -13.92
N ASP A 69 -2.97 -3.83 -13.59
CA ASP A 69 -4.28 -4.22 -14.09
C ASP A 69 -5.23 -3.03 -13.99
N GLU A 70 -5.33 -2.30 -15.08
CA GLU A 70 -6.09 -1.04 -15.12
C GLU A 70 -7.59 -1.23 -14.97
N THR A 71 -8.09 -2.47 -14.97
CA THR A 71 -9.51 -2.74 -14.72
C THR A 71 -9.85 -2.64 -13.23
N LYS A 72 -8.84 -2.53 -12.37
CA LYS A 72 -9.00 -2.39 -10.92
C LYS A 72 -8.35 -1.11 -10.45
N THR A 73 -8.95 -0.50 -9.41
CA THR A 73 -8.31 0.62 -8.72
C THR A 73 -7.45 0.10 -7.58
N ILE A 74 -6.63 0.97 -7.01
CA ILE A 74 -5.86 0.61 -5.82
C ILE A 74 -6.79 0.24 -4.66
N LYS A 75 -7.95 0.93 -4.55
CA LYS A 75 -8.95 0.53 -3.55
C LYS A 75 -9.43 -0.90 -3.77
N ASP A 76 -9.70 -1.27 -5.02
CA ASP A 76 -10.13 -2.64 -5.34
C ASP A 76 -9.06 -3.65 -4.95
N LEU A 77 -7.79 -3.34 -5.22
CA LEU A 77 -6.68 -4.20 -4.85
C LEU A 77 -6.62 -4.41 -3.33
N ILE A 78 -6.73 -3.33 -2.57
CA ILE A 78 -6.72 -3.42 -1.11
C ILE A 78 -7.92 -4.21 -0.60
N ASP A 79 -9.11 -3.97 -1.17
CA ASP A 79 -10.31 -4.72 -0.79
C ASP A 79 -10.17 -6.22 -1.04
N GLU A 80 -9.52 -6.62 -2.14
CA GLU A 80 -9.22 -8.02 -2.41
C GLU A 80 -8.33 -8.63 -1.33
N TYR A 81 -7.31 -7.89 -0.88
CA TYR A 81 -6.42 -8.37 0.17
C TYR A 81 -7.11 -8.42 1.53
N ILE A 82 -8.00 -7.46 1.81
CA ILE A 82 -8.84 -7.50 3.02
C ILE A 82 -9.66 -8.78 3.05
N ALA A 83 -10.31 -9.13 1.94
CA ALA A 83 -11.10 -10.34 1.83
C ALA A 83 -10.23 -11.60 1.98
N LYS A 84 -9.06 -11.59 1.35
CA LYS A 84 -8.16 -12.75 1.35
C LYS A 84 -7.54 -13.00 2.73
N LEU A 85 -7.11 -11.94 3.41
CA LEU A 85 -6.43 -12.05 4.70
C LEU A 85 -7.37 -12.01 5.88
N GLY A 86 -8.61 -11.58 5.68
CA GLY A 86 -9.62 -11.56 6.73
C GLY A 86 -9.43 -10.45 7.76
N GLU A 87 -8.67 -9.41 7.45
CA GLU A 87 -8.42 -8.29 8.34
C GLU A 87 -8.53 -6.97 7.60
N ASP A 88 -8.90 -5.92 8.32
CA ASP A 88 -8.84 -4.57 7.78
C ASP A 88 -7.41 -4.19 7.44
N ILE A 89 -7.27 -3.42 6.36
CA ILE A 89 -5.98 -2.90 5.90
C ILE A 89 -6.16 -1.43 5.56
N VAL A 90 -5.25 -0.59 6.04
CA VAL A 90 -5.31 0.85 5.82
C VAL A 90 -3.92 1.37 5.45
N ILE A 91 -3.85 2.23 4.45
CA ILE A 91 -2.64 3.01 4.19
C ILE A 91 -2.67 4.18 5.16
N LYS A 92 -1.74 4.19 6.13
CA LYS A 92 -1.68 5.29 7.09
C LYS A 92 -1.10 6.54 6.45
N LYS A 93 0.03 6.38 5.75
CA LYS A 93 0.64 7.46 4.99
C LYS A 93 1.67 6.90 4.02
N PHE A 94 2.05 7.73 3.06
CA PHE A 94 3.12 7.42 2.14
C PHE A 94 3.88 8.69 1.77
N VAL A 95 5.11 8.53 1.29
CA VAL A 95 5.92 9.62 0.76
C VAL A 95 6.57 9.18 -0.54
N ARG A 96 6.89 10.13 -1.38
CA ARG A 96 7.61 9.91 -2.63
C ARG A 96 8.66 10.99 -2.78
N TYR A 97 9.86 10.57 -3.14
CA TYR A 97 10.96 11.48 -3.47
C TYR A 97 11.40 11.26 -4.89
N GLU A 98 11.76 12.35 -5.53
CA GLU A 98 12.32 12.31 -6.88
C GLU A 98 13.31 13.44 -7.04
N ILE A 99 14.45 13.11 -7.65
CA ILE A 99 15.47 14.08 -7.97
C ILE A 99 15.32 14.48 -9.45
#